data_5d5c38230f17462f507461fb05acc0a3
#
_entry.id   5d5c38230f17462f507461fb05acc0a3
#
_cell.length_a   1.000
_cell.length_b   1.000
_cell.length_c   1.000
_cell.angle_alpha   90.00
_cell.angle_beta   90.00
_cell.angle_gamma   90.00
#
_symmetry.space_group_name_H-M   'P 1'
#
loop_
_entity.id
_entity.type
_entity.pdbx_description
1 polymer ?
#
loop_
_entity_poly.entity_id
_entity_poly.type
_entity_poly.pdbx_seq_one_letter_code
_entity_poly.pdbx_strand_id
1 'polypeptide(L)'
;MKQQTFSDFEYSNRKRKTKREGFLEIMDEIIPWDEWVGIIMPFYPSGKHGRPPKGIELMLRMYLLQIWFNLSDEGTEDAIYDSYAMRKFVGINFLEEDAPDATTLLKFRRLLEQHGLNKLFFDAINRVMVETGHMLKGGTVVDATIINAPPSTKNAEKQCDPEMHQTKKGNEWRFGMKCHIGVDAFSGLVHTIEVTPANVHDIQVTSKLIREDDEVVYGDSGYLGIGETGRDRIRHAPVRHRLSHQPPPEQLAEGIRQFG
;
A
#
# COMPACT_ATOMS: atom_id res chain seq x y z
N MET A 1 -15.13 -16.49 -23.53
CA MET A 1 -15.94 -15.26 -23.54
C MET A 1 -16.78 -15.27 -22.27
N LYS A 2 -16.57 -14.31 -21.34
CA LYS A 2 -17.46 -14.17 -20.17
C LYS A 2 -18.83 -13.67 -20.67
N GLN A 3 -19.90 -14.32 -20.26
CA GLN A 3 -21.27 -13.94 -20.61
C GLN A 3 -21.59 -12.61 -19.94
N GLN A 4 -21.95 -11.59 -20.71
CA GLN A 4 -22.36 -10.28 -20.17
C GLN A 4 -23.76 -10.41 -19.55
N THR A 5 -23.93 -9.87 -18.34
CA THR A 5 -25.21 -9.81 -17.67
C THR A 5 -25.98 -8.56 -18.10
N PHE A 6 -27.31 -8.55 -17.87
CA PHE A 6 -28.15 -7.35 -18.11
C PHE A 6 -27.61 -6.11 -17.34
N SER A 7 -27.10 -6.32 -16.12
CA SER A 7 -26.49 -5.28 -15.32
C SER A 7 -25.22 -4.72 -15.95
N ASP A 8 -24.42 -5.56 -16.64
CA ASP A 8 -23.22 -5.12 -17.34
C ASP A 8 -23.57 -4.19 -18.51
N PHE A 9 -24.67 -4.53 -19.22
CA PHE A 9 -25.14 -3.72 -20.35
C PHE A 9 -25.69 -2.36 -19.88
N GLU A 10 -26.51 -2.31 -18.83
CA GLU A 10 -27.00 -1.06 -18.25
C GLU A 10 -25.84 -0.18 -17.75
N TYR A 11 -24.86 -0.83 -17.09
CA TYR A 11 -23.72 -0.14 -16.51
C TYR A 11 -22.78 0.43 -17.58
N SER A 12 -22.57 -0.29 -18.69
CA SER A 12 -21.72 0.14 -19.80
C SER A 12 -22.34 1.31 -20.60
N ASN A 13 -23.67 1.43 -20.64
CA ASN A 13 -24.38 2.50 -21.34
C ASN A 13 -24.52 3.81 -20.55
N ARG A 14 -23.96 3.90 -19.34
CA ARG A 14 -23.99 5.13 -18.55
C ARG A 14 -23.16 6.23 -19.19
N LYS A 15 -23.69 7.44 -19.17
CA LYS A 15 -23.02 8.64 -19.70
C LYS A 15 -21.80 9.09 -18.87
N ARG A 16 -21.64 8.60 -17.64
CA ARG A 16 -20.62 9.05 -16.71
C ARG A 16 -20.00 7.87 -15.95
N LYS A 17 -18.67 7.76 -16.01
CA LYS A 17 -17.88 6.93 -15.08
C LYS A 17 -17.73 7.63 -13.73
N THR A 18 -17.77 6.86 -12.65
CA THR A 18 -17.47 7.39 -11.32
C THR A 18 -15.96 7.49 -11.12
N LYS A 19 -15.52 8.39 -10.22
CA LYS A 19 -14.10 8.47 -9.85
C LYS A 19 -13.56 7.15 -9.29
N ARG A 20 -14.39 6.43 -8.54
CA ARG A 20 -14.07 5.11 -7.98
C ARG A 20 -13.82 4.09 -9.07
N GLU A 21 -14.68 4.03 -10.08
CA GLU A 21 -14.52 3.13 -11.21
C GLU A 21 -13.23 3.41 -11.99
N GLY A 22 -12.95 4.69 -12.29
CA GLY A 22 -11.70 5.07 -12.95
C GLY A 22 -10.45 4.69 -12.14
N PHE A 23 -10.49 4.88 -10.81
CA PHE A 23 -9.41 4.44 -9.93
C PHE A 23 -9.21 2.91 -9.99
N LEU A 24 -10.29 2.14 -9.90
CA LEU A 24 -10.20 0.67 -9.93
C LEU A 24 -9.70 0.14 -11.27
N GLU A 25 -10.06 0.76 -12.38
CA GLU A 25 -9.53 0.41 -13.70
C GLU A 25 -8.01 0.65 -13.79
N ILE A 26 -7.53 1.79 -13.31
CA ILE A 26 -6.09 2.09 -13.26
C ILE A 26 -5.35 1.07 -12.38
N MET A 27 -5.90 0.75 -11.21
CA MET A 27 -5.29 -0.24 -10.30
C MET A 27 -5.26 -1.64 -10.93
N ASP A 28 -6.29 -2.00 -11.69
CA ASP A 28 -6.36 -3.28 -12.40
C ASP A 28 -5.27 -3.42 -13.46
N GLU A 29 -4.88 -2.32 -14.11
CA GLU A 29 -3.81 -2.28 -15.12
C GLU A 29 -2.40 -2.29 -14.50
N ILE A 30 -2.22 -1.62 -13.36
CA ILE A 30 -0.90 -1.44 -12.74
C ILE A 30 -0.46 -2.66 -11.94
N ILE A 31 -1.40 -3.37 -11.27
CA ILE A 31 -1.06 -4.47 -10.37
C ILE A 31 -0.64 -5.71 -11.15
N PRO A 32 0.55 -6.28 -10.85
CA PRO A 32 1.02 -7.51 -11.47
C PRO A 32 0.32 -8.75 -10.86
N TRP A 33 -0.94 -8.97 -11.24
CA TRP A 33 -1.82 -9.98 -10.63
C TRP A 33 -1.22 -11.38 -10.61
N ASP A 34 -0.65 -11.83 -11.74
CA ASP A 34 -0.05 -13.16 -11.85
C ASP A 34 1.12 -13.37 -10.88
N GLU A 35 1.95 -12.33 -10.71
CA GLU A 35 3.07 -12.37 -9.77
C GLU A 35 2.56 -12.42 -8.33
N TRP A 36 1.59 -11.57 -7.97
CA TRP A 36 1.05 -11.53 -6.62
C TRP A 36 0.29 -12.82 -6.26
N VAL A 37 -0.44 -13.39 -7.20
CA VAL A 37 -1.06 -14.71 -7.04
C VAL A 37 0.01 -15.78 -6.83
N GLY A 38 1.09 -15.75 -7.61
CA GLY A 38 2.22 -16.66 -7.47
C GLY A 38 2.92 -16.58 -6.10
N ILE A 39 3.03 -15.38 -5.52
CA ILE A 39 3.56 -15.16 -4.16
C ILE A 39 2.68 -15.82 -3.09
N ILE A 40 1.35 -15.77 -3.24
CA ILE A 40 0.39 -16.31 -2.25
C ILE A 40 0.25 -17.84 -2.39
N MET A 41 0.31 -18.35 -3.61
CA MET A 41 -0.02 -19.74 -3.94
C MET A 41 0.62 -20.80 -3.03
N PRO A 42 1.90 -20.72 -2.63
CA PRO A 42 2.54 -21.72 -1.77
C PRO A 42 1.92 -21.83 -0.37
N PHE A 43 1.29 -20.77 0.10
CA PHE A 43 0.71 -20.67 1.44
C PHE A 43 -0.81 -20.86 1.46
N TYR A 44 -1.43 -20.89 0.28
CA TYR A 44 -2.87 -20.94 0.16
C TYR A 44 -3.42 -22.36 0.33
N PRO A 45 -4.59 -22.53 1.01
CA PRO A 45 -5.17 -23.85 1.22
C PRO A 45 -5.43 -24.60 -0.10
N SER A 46 -5.03 -25.86 -0.18
CA SER A 46 -5.16 -26.67 -1.41
C SER A 46 -6.57 -27.14 -1.74
N GLY A 47 -7.54 -26.92 -0.84
CA GLY A 47 -8.94 -27.33 -1.05
C GLY A 47 -9.19 -28.85 -1.04
N LYS A 48 -8.19 -29.67 -0.65
CA LYS A 48 -8.33 -31.14 -0.66
C LYS A 48 -9.33 -31.69 0.36
N HIS A 49 -9.62 -30.92 1.40
CA HIS A 49 -10.54 -31.29 2.47
C HIS A 49 -11.50 -30.12 2.76
N GLY A 50 -12.80 -30.41 2.79
CA GLY A 50 -13.84 -29.44 3.11
C GLY A 50 -14.30 -28.59 1.92
N ARG A 51 -14.86 -27.40 2.21
CA ARG A 51 -15.32 -26.45 1.17
C ARG A 51 -14.11 -25.92 0.41
N PRO A 52 -14.13 -25.91 -0.93
CA PRO A 52 -13.05 -25.34 -1.72
C PRO A 52 -12.80 -23.87 -1.32
N PRO A 53 -11.53 -23.44 -1.24
CA PRO A 53 -11.22 -22.05 -0.97
C PRO A 53 -11.66 -21.17 -2.16
N LYS A 54 -11.97 -19.91 -1.88
CA LYS A 54 -12.21 -18.90 -2.92
C LYS A 54 -10.93 -18.65 -3.74
N GLY A 55 -11.04 -18.18 -4.97
CA GLY A 55 -9.89 -17.88 -5.81
C GLY A 55 -8.93 -16.88 -5.15
N ILE A 56 -7.62 -17.10 -5.28
CA ILE A 56 -6.59 -16.22 -4.67
C ILE A 56 -6.73 -14.79 -5.16
N GLU A 57 -6.85 -14.58 -6.48
CA GLU A 57 -6.99 -13.26 -7.08
C GLU A 57 -8.25 -12.54 -6.60
N LEU A 58 -9.38 -13.26 -6.52
CA LEU A 58 -10.63 -12.73 -5.98
C LEU A 58 -10.45 -12.22 -4.54
N MET A 59 -9.82 -13.03 -3.69
CA MET A 59 -9.55 -12.66 -2.29
C MET A 59 -8.59 -11.48 -2.18
N LEU A 60 -7.58 -11.43 -3.04
CA LEU A 60 -6.62 -10.33 -3.10
C LEU A 60 -7.29 -9.02 -3.54
N ARG A 61 -8.13 -9.07 -4.57
CA ARG A 61 -8.93 -7.92 -5.03
C ARG A 61 -9.87 -7.41 -3.93
N MET A 62 -10.54 -8.30 -3.23
CA MET A 62 -11.38 -7.95 -2.07
C MET A 62 -10.57 -7.30 -0.95
N TYR A 63 -9.40 -7.84 -0.61
CA TYR A 63 -8.49 -7.27 0.39
C TYR A 63 -8.00 -5.87 0.01
N LEU A 64 -7.67 -5.63 -1.26
CA LEU A 64 -7.26 -4.32 -1.74
C LEU A 64 -8.41 -3.29 -1.67
N LEU A 65 -9.65 -3.70 -1.96
CA LEU A 65 -10.80 -2.81 -1.74
C LEU A 65 -10.92 -2.37 -0.29
N GLN A 66 -10.72 -3.30 0.66
CA GLN A 66 -10.73 -2.98 2.08
C GLN A 66 -9.72 -1.88 2.43
N ILE A 67 -8.48 -2.02 1.94
CA ILE A 67 -7.40 -1.06 2.20
C ILE A 67 -7.67 0.29 1.55
N TRP A 68 -7.97 0.30 0.25
CA TRP A 68 -8.11 1.55 -0.51
C TRP A 68 -9.30 2.40 -0.10
N PHE A 69 -10.38 1.76 0.36
CA PHE A 69 -11.60 2.46 0.76
C PHE A 69 -11.80 2.49 2.27
N ASN A 70 -10.82 2.00 3.05
CA ASN A 70 -10.83 1.97 4.51
C ASN A 70 -12.13 1.34 5.08
N LEU A 71 -12.49 0.15 4.55
CA LEU A 71 -13.70 -0.56 4.91
C LEU A 71 -13.44 -1.54 6.07
N SER A 72 -14.47 -1.79 6.90
CA SER A 72 -14.46 -2.93 7.83
C SER A 72 -14.57 -4.25 7.06
N ASP A 73 -14.35 -5.39 7.74
CA ASP A 73 -14.49 -6.69 7.10
C ASP A 73 -15.92 -6.89 6.56
N GLU A 74 -16.95 -6.59 7.36
CA GLU A 74 -18.36 -6.62 6.96
C GLU A 74 -18.69 -5.55 5.91
N GLY A 75 -18.19 -4.32 6.10
CA GLY A 75 -18.41 -3.24 5.14
C GLY A 75 -17.79 -3.49 3.78
N THR A 76 -16.75 -4.35 3.67
CA THR A 76 -16.17 -4.75 2.39
C THR A 76 -17.10 -5.73 1.66
N GLU A 77 -17.68 -6.68 2.38
CA GLU A 77 -18.68 -7.59 1.85
C GLU A 77 -19.90 -6.83 1.34
N ASP A 78 -20.50 -5.96 2.17
CA ASP A 78 -21.64 -5.11 1.80
C ASP A 78 -21.32 -4.23 0.57
N ALA A 79 -20.13 -3.64 0.51
CA ALA A 79 -19.73 -2.79 -0.60
C ALA A 79 -19.62 -3.54 -1.94
N ILE A 80 -19.30 -4.83 -1.92
CA ILE A 80 -19.30 -5.70 -3.12
C ILE A 80 -20.73 -5.96 -3.58
N TYR A 81 -21.68 -6.16 -2.65
CA TYR A 81 -23.08 -6.31 -2.99
C TYR A 81 -23.69 -5.02 -3.53
N ASP A 82 -23.42 -3.88 -2.92
CA ASP A 82 -24.05 -2.60 -3.24
C ASP A 82 -23.42 -1.90 -4.45
N SER A 83 -22.10 -2.03 -4.64
CA SER A 83 -21.36 -1.32 -5.67
C SER A 83 -21.02 -2.19 -6.87
N TYR A 84 -21.68 -1.91 -8.00
CA TYR A 84 -21.34 -2.60 -9.25
C TYR A 84 -19.85 -2.45 -9.62
N ALA A 85 -19.24 -1.26 -9.44
CA ALA A 85 -17.82 -1.04 -9.75
C ALA A 85 -16.90 -1.93 -8.91
N MET A 86 -17.17 -2.07 -7.61
CA MET A 86 -16.39 -2.93 -6.72
C MET A 86 -16.59 -4.40 -7.06
N ARG A 87 -17.84 -4.83 -7.29
CA ARG A 87 -18.15 -6.19 -7.73
C ARG A 87 -17.45 -6.56 -9.04
N LYS A 88 -17.50 -5.66 -10.03
CA LYS A 88 -16.81 -5.82 -11.33
C LYS A 88 -15.29 -5.95 -11.13
N PHE A 89 -14.70 -5.13 -10.28
CA PHE A 89 -13.28 -5.18 -9.96
C PHE A 89 -12.88 -6.50 -9.30
N VAL A 90 -13.68 -7.01 -8.35
CA VAL A 90 -13.44 -8.31 -7.71
C VAL A 90 -13.67 -9.47 -8.68
N GLY A 91 -14.46 -9.26 -9.72
CA GLY A 91 -14.75 -10.25 -10.76
C GLY A 91 -15.84 -11.23 -10.39
N ILE A 92 -16.72 -10.91 -9.44
CA ILE A 92 -17.81 -11.78 -8.97
C ILE A 92 -19.02 -11.67 -9.90
N ASN A 93 -19.53 -12.84 -10.29
CA ASN A 93 -20.83 -12.99 -10.92
C ASN A 93 -21.79 -13.66 -9.92
N PHE A 94 -22.77 -12.92 -9.41
CA PHE A 94 -23.74 -13.43 -8.45
C PHE A 94 -24.68 -14.51 -9.00
N LEU A 95 -24.65 -14.79 -10.29
CA LEU A 95 -25.34 -15.95 -10.86
C LEU A 95 -24.55 -17.25 -10.64
N GLU A 96 -23.25 -17.16 -10.36
CA GLU A 96 -22.36 -18.31 -10.25
C GLU A 96 -21.85 -18.50 -8.82
N GLU A 97 -21.58 -17.40 -8.11
CA GLU A 97 -21.02 -17.45 -6.77
C GLU A 97 -21.38 -16.22 -5.91
N ASP A 98 -21.42 -16.43 -4.61
CA ASP A 98 -21.58 -15.36 -3.61
C ASP A 98 -20.24 -14.68 -3.30
N ALA A 99 -20.31 -13.42 -2.84
CA ALA A 99 -19.15 -12.74 -2.29
C ALA A 99 -18.55 -13.52 -1.11
N PRO A 100 -17.23 -13.52 -0.93
CA PRO A 100 -16.61 -14.04 0.28
C PRO A 100 -17.12 -13.27 1.51
N ASP A 101 -17.41 -13.99 2.59
CA ASP A 101 -17.84 -13.38 3.83
C ASP A 101 -16.68 -12.67 4.58
N ALA A 102 -17.02 -11.79 5.50
CA ALA A 102 -16.10 -11.06 6.35
C ALA A 102 -15.08 -11.97 7.08
N THR A 103 -15.53 -13.17 7.51
CA THR A 103 -14.67 -14.15 8.20
C THR A 103 -13.62 -14.74 7.24
N THR A 104 -14.00 -14.97 6.00
CA THR A 104 -13.09 -15.46 4.94
C THR A 104 -12.03 -14.41 4.62
N LEU A 105 -12.44 -13.13 4.52
CA LEU A 105 -11.51 -12.00 4.33
C LEU A 105 -10.52 -11.88 5.52
N LEU A 106 -11.01 -11.98 6.75
CA LEU A 106 -10.16 -11.97 7.95
C LEU A 106 -9.12 -13.08 7.95
N LYS A 107 -9.51 -14.31 7.56
CA LYS A 107 -8.58 -15.45 7.45
C LYS A 107 -7.52 -15.21 6.38
N PHE A 108 -7.93 -14.65 5.24
CA PHE A 108 -7.01 -14.30 4.15
C PHE A 108 -5.98 -13.24 4.59
N ARG A 109 -6.43 -12.17 5.24
CA ARG A 109 -5.55 -11.13 5.79
C ARG A 109 -4.52 -11.71 6.78
N ARG A 110 -4.97 -12.56 7.71
CA ARG A 110 -4.06 -13.24 8.65
C ARG A 110 -3.03 -14.11 7.94
N LEU A 111 -3.39 -14.79 6.87
CA LEU A 111 -2.43 -15.56 6.07
C LEU A 111 -1.35 -14.65 5.47
N LEU A 112 -1.73 -13.50 4.90
CA LEU A 112 -0.77 -12.53 4.35
C LEU A 112 0.17 -11.99 5.43
N GLU A 113 -0.37 -11.65 6.60
CA GLU A 113 0.38 -11.14 7.76
C GLU A 113 1.35 -12.20 8.31
N GLN A 114 0.89 -13.42 8.53
CA GLN A 114 1.70 -14.52 9.08
C GLN A 114 2.92 -14.85 8.23
N HIS A 115 2.83 -14.68 6.93
CA HIS A 115 3.92 -14.98 6.00
C HIS A 115 4.63 -13.70 5.48
N GLY A 116 4.29 -12.52 5.98
CA GLY A 116 4.92 -11.25 5.60
C GLY A 116 4.77 -10.89 4.12
N LEU A 117 3.70 -11.38 3.46
CA LEU A 117 3.53 -11.27 2.00
C LEU A 117 3.30 -9.84 1.53
N ASN A 118 2.78 -8.96 2.40
CA ASN A 118 2.54 -7.55 2.07
C ASN A 118 3.83 -6.82 1.66
N LYS A 119 4.99 -7.19 2.25
CA LYS A 119 6.27 -6.63 1.84
C LYS A 119 6.65 -7.06 0.43
N LEU A 120 6.43 -8.32 0.08
CA LEU A 120 6.72 -8.85 -1.26
C LEU A 120 5.84 -8.17 -2.33
N PHE A 121 4.57 -7.87 -2.02
CA PHE A 121 3.70 -7.09 -2.92
C PHE A 121 4.22 -5.68 -3.12
N PHE A 122 4.66 -5.02 -2.05
CA PHE A 122 5.24 -3.69 -2.13
C PHE A 122 6.51 -3.68 -2.98
N ASP A 123 7.39 -4.66 -2.81
CA ASP A 123 8.63 -4.77 -3.59
C ASP A 123 8.33 -5.06 -5.08
N ALA A 124 7.31 -5.90 -5.36
CA ALA A 124 6.88 -6.20 -6.73
C ALA A 124 6.31 -4.96 -7.45
N ILE A 125 5.41 -4.20 -6.78
CA ILE A 125 4.85 -2.99 -7.41
C ILE A 125 5.91 -1.91 -7.62
N ASN A 126 6.85 -1.74 -6.69
CA ASN A 126 7.96 -0.81 -6.87
C ASN A 126 8.82 -1.17 -8.07
N ARG A 127 9.07 -2.45 -8.32
CA ARG A 127 9.77 -2.91 -9.53
C ARG A 127 9.03 -2.50 -10.80
N VAL A 128 7.72 -2.75 -10.85
CA VAL A 128 6.87 -2.33 -11.98
C VAL A 128 6.94 -0.82 -12.18
N MET A 129 6.86 -0.01 -11.10
CA MET A 129 6.94 1.44 -11.19
C MET A 129 8.29 1.94 -11.75
N VAL A 130 9.39 1.25 -11.42
CA VAL A 130 10.72 1.54 -11.97
C VAL A 130 10.79 1.15 -13.44
N GLU A 131 10.36 -0.06 -13.80
CA GLU A 131 10.41 -0.59 -15.17
C GLU A 131 9.55 0.21 -16.14
N THR A 132 8.41 0.70 -15.68
CA THR A 132 7.50 1.56 -16.46
C THR A 132 7.88 3.04 -16.47
N GLY A 133 8.96 3.42 -15.77
CA GLY A 133 9.44 4.81 -15.71
C GLY A 133 8.60 5.76 -14.88
N HIS A 134 7.67 5.25 -14.07
CA HIS A 134 6.86 6.06 -13.16
C HIS A 134 7.64 6.47 -11.90
N MET A 135 8.62 5.68 -11.49
CA MET A 135 9.54 6.00 -10.41
C MET A 135 10.84 6.48 -11.01
N LEU A 136 11.16 7.76 -10.77
CA LEU A 136 12.36 8.40 -11.29
C LEU A 136 13.50 8.23 -10.27
N LYS A 137 14.65 7.83 -10.74
CA LYS A 137 15.85 7.66 -9.89
C LYS A 137 16.61 8.98 -9.80
N GLY A 138 17.30 9.23 -8.69
CA GLY A 138 18.18 10.40 -8.55
C GLY A 138 18.06 11.15 -7.25
N GLY A 139 17.04 10.89 -6.44
CA GLY A 139 16.93 11.50 -5.12
C GLY A 139 15.82 10.90 -4.26
N THR A 140 16.08 10.85 -2.94
CA THR A 140 15.12 10.34 -1.95
C THR A 140 14.77 11.42 -0.93
N VAL A 141 13.47 11.57 -0.65
CA VAL A 141 12.96 12.32 0.50
C VAL A 141 12.71 11.32 1.62
N VAL A 142 13.27 11.58 2.80
CA VAL A 142 13.05 10.75 3.99
C VAL A 142 12.18 11.48 5.00
N ASP A 143 11.21 10.76 5.57
CA ASP A 143 10.33 11.27 6.62
C ASP A 143 9.93 10.14 7.57
N ALA A 144 9.48 10.50 8.78
CA ALA A 144 9.01 9.57 9.78
C ALA A 144 7.71 10.02 10.44
N THR A 145 6.76 9.10 10.46
CA THR A 145 5.44 9.31 11.08
C THR A 145 5.25 8.39 12.26
N ILE A 146 4.75 8.93 13.41
CA ILE A 146 4.44 8.13 14.58
C ILE A 146 3.06 7.49 14.39
N ILE A 147 3.01 6.16 14.50
CA ILE A 147 1.78 5.38 14.56
C ILE A 147 1.45 5.19 16.03
N ASN A 148 0.47 5.97 16.51
CA ASN A 148 0.05 5.92 17.90
C ASN A 148 -0.75 4.64 18.19
N ALA A 149 -0.44 4.01 19.32
CA ALA A 149 -1.22 2.90 19.87
C ALA A 149 -1.68 3.25 21.29
N PRO A 150 -2.82 2.73 21.75
CA PRO A 150 -3.23 2.90 23.13
C PRO A 150 -2.27 2.13 24.05
N PRO A 151 -1.76 2.75 25.14
CA PRO A 151 -0.89 2.07 26.10
C PRO A 151 -1.74 1.16 27.02
N SER A 152 -2.43 0.20 26.43
CA SER A 152 -3.38 -0.65 27.15
C SER A 152 -2.65 -1.85 27.79
N THR A 153 -2.91 -2.07 29.07
CA THR A 153 -2.48 -3.27 29.81
C THR A 153 -3.64 -4.22 30.10
N LYS A 154 -4.77 -4.06 29.36
CA LYS A 154 -5.99 -4.87 29.56
C LYS A 154 -5.96 -6.23 28.84
N ASN A 155 -4.83 -6.62 28.28
CA ASN A 155 -4.62 -7.95 27.70
C ASN A 155 -4.41 -9.02 28.80
N ALA A 156 -4.39 -10.28 28.40
CA ALA A 156 -4.21 -11.41 29.32
C ALA A 156 -2.91 -11.33 30.13
N GLU A 157 -1.86 -10.76 29.55
CA GLU A 157 -0.52 -10.64 30.16
C GLU A 157 -0.35 -9.37 30.99
N LYS A 158 -1.34 -8.46 30.98
CA LYS A 158 -1.32 -7.15 31.67
C LYS A 158 -0.07 -6.31 31.37
N GLN A 159 0.46 -6.43 30.16
CA GLN A 159 1.65 -5.71 29.69
C GLN A 159 1.34 -4.91 28.44
N CYS A 160 2.06 -3.81 28.24
CA CYS A 160 2.06 -3.13 26.97
C CYS A 160 2.75 -4.00 25.91
N ASP A 161 2.42 -3.77 24.64
CA ASP A 161 3.11 -4.44 23.53
C ASP A 161 4.63 -4.18 23.61
N PRO A 162 5.47 -5.23 23.70
CA PRO A 162 6.91 -5.10 23.89
C PRO A 162 7.63 -4.48 22.68
N GLU A 163 7.02 -4.50 21.50
CA GLU A 163 7.56 -3.89 20.29
C GLU A 163 7.29 -2.37 20.22
N MET A 164 6.40 -1.87 21.08
CA MET A 164 6.00 -0.45 21.08
C MET A 164 6.65 0.30 22.24
N HIS A 165 7.13 1.51 21.95
CA HIS A 165 7.77 2.36 22.96
C HIS A 165 7.22 3.78 22.97
N GLN A 166 7.54 4.50 24.06
CA GLN A 166 7.18 5.90 24.19
C GLN A 166 8.22 6.80 23.52
N THR A 167 7.73 7.85 22.86
CA THR A 167 8.55 8.94 22.33
C THR A 167 7.90 10.28 22.64
N LYS A 168 8.70 11.33 22.73
CA LYS A 168 8.21 12.69 22.95
C LYS A 168 8.29 13.49 21.65
N LYS A 169 7.15 14.02 21.18
CA LYS A 169 7.10 14.94 20.03
C LYS A 169 6.54 16.29 20.51
N GLY A 170 7.41 17.29 20.55
CA GLY A 170 7.05 18.56 21.19
C GLY A 170 6.84 18.37 22.70
N ASN A 171 5.66 18.75 23.20
CA ASN A 171 5.28 18.58 24.62
C ASN A 171 4.44 17.34 24.89
N GLU A 172 4.14 16.54 23.88
CA GLU A 172 3.27 15.36 24.00
C GLU A 172 4.06 14.05 24.03
N TRP A 173 3.73 13.18 24.97
CA TRP A 173 4.18 11.79 24.97
C TRP A 173 3.27 10.93 24.09
N ARG A 174 3.87 10.14 23.22
CA ARG A 174 3.18 9.22 22.32
C ARG A 174 3.74 7.83 22.50
N PHE A 175 2.86 6.83 22.54
CA PHE A 175 3.21 5.42 22.64
C PHE A 175 2.86 4.74 21.32
N GLY A 176 3.76 3.89 20.79
CA GLY A 176 3.51 3.15 19.56
C GLY A 176 4.78 2.83 18.78
N MET A 177 4.61 2.83 17.47
CA MET A 177 5.66 2.57 16.48
C MET A 177 5.95 3.86 15.69
N LYS A 178 7.06 3.84 14.97
CA LYS A 178 7.41 4.88 14.00
C LYS A 178 7.56 4.24 12.62
N CYS A 179 6.84 4.79 11.64
CA CYS A 179 6.97 4.41 10.24
C CYS A 179 7.89 5.42 9.55
N HIS A 180 9.01 4.94 9.07
CA HIS A 180 9.97 5.70 8.29
C HIS A 180 9.78 5.36 6.82
N ILE A 181 9.74 6.37 5.95
CA ILE A 181 9.55 6.21 4.51
C ILE A 181 10.68 6.85 3.74
N GLY A 182 11.09 6.18 2.65
CA GLY A 182 11.88 6.72 1.58
C GLY A 182 11.00 6.96 0.37
N VAL A 183 10.94 8.20 -0.10
CA VAL A 183 10.06 8.65 -1.17
C VAL A 183 10.92 9.16 -2.33
N ASP A 184 10.62 8.74 -3.54
CA ASP A 184 11.27 9.28 -4.73
C ASP A 184 10.98 10.78 -4.86
N ALA A 185 12.04 11.59 -4.91
CA ALA A 185 11.94 13.04 -4.84
C ALA A 185 11.22 13.68 -6.04
N PHE A 186 11.13 12.98 -7.16
CA PHE A 186 10.54 13.48 -8.40
C PHE A 186 9.11 12.99 -8.61
N SER A 187 8.88 11.68 -8.40
CA SER A 187 7.55 11.09 -8.61
C SER A 187 6.65 11.18 -7.38
N GLY A 188 7.22 11.34 -6.17
CA GLY A 188 6.48 11.29 -4.92
C GLY A 188 6.03 9.88 -4.51
N LEU A 189 6.52 8.83 -5.19
CA LEU A 189 6.20 7.45 -4.87
C LEU A 189 7.08 6.93 -3.74
N VAL A 190 6.47 6.20 -2.81
CA VAL A 190 7.19 5.54 -1.72
C VAL A 190 7.90 4.30 -2.24
N HIS A 191 9.22 4.24 -2.10
CA HIS A 191 10.02 3.09 -2.54
C HIS A 191 10.56 2.25 -1.39
N THR A 192 10.64 2.80 -0.17
CA THR A 192 11.13 2.07 1.01
C THR A 192 10.30 2.42 2.23
N ILE A 193 10.01 1.41 3.04
CA ILE A 193 9.30 1.55 4.31
C ILE A 193 10.05 0.74 5.36
N GLU A 194 10.33 1.38 6.51
CA GLU A 194 10.85 0.71 7.71
C GLU A 194 9.99 1.08 8.92
N VAL A 195 9.66 0.09 9.73
CA VAL A 195 8.87 0.28 10.95
C VAL A 195 9.75 -0.05 12.14
N THR A 196 9.78 0.86 13.13
CA THR A 196 10.58 0.70 14.34
C THR A 196 9.77 1.08 15.57
N PRO A 197 10.20 0.68 16.78
CA PRO A 197 9.69 1.28 18.01
C PRO A 197 9.81 2.81 17.97
N ALA A 198 8.82 3.52 18.54
CA ALA A 198 8.75 4.98 18.41
C ALA A 198 9.94 5.73 19.01
N ASN A 199 10.71 5.12 19.91
CA ASN A 199 11.91 5.69 20.55
C ASN A 199 13.18 5.61 19.68
N VAL A 200 13.15 4.88 18.56
CA VAL A 200 14.31 4.81 17.65
C VAL A 200 14.50 6.16 16.95
N HIS A 201 15.74 6.64 16.92
CA HIS A 201 16.07 7.91 16.31
C HIS A 201 16.08 7.79 14.77
N ASP A 202 15.54 8.80 14.07
CA ASP A 202 15.35 8.77 12.61
C ASP A 202 16.66 8.56 11.83
N ILE A 203 17.77 9.15 12.31
CA ILE A 203 19.12 8.98 11.74
C ILE A 203 19.55 7.51 11.66
N GLN A 204 19.19 6.67 12.65
CA GLN A 204 19.62 5.27 12.68
C GLN A 204 19.03 4.43 11.57
N VAL A 205 17.88 4.86 11.04
CA VAL A 205 17.13 4.13 10.01
C VAL A 205 17.41 4.67 8.60
N THR A 206 17.93 5.89 8.50
CA THR A 206 18.08 6.61 7.24
C THR A 206 18.87 5.83 6.19
N SER A 207 19.94 5.12 6.59
CA SER A 207 20.76 4.32 5.66
C SER A 207 19.98 3.20 4.96
N LYS A 208 18.87 2.75 5.58
CA LYS A 208 17.99 1.74 4.99
C LYS A 208 16.96 2.32 4.03
N LEU A 209 16.66 3.63 4.16
CA LEU A 209 15.67 4.33 3.35
C LEU A 209 16.24 4.85 2.03
N ILE A 210 17.56 4.98 1.93
CA ILE A 210 18.27 5.56 0.80
C ILE A 210 18.62 4.44 -0.20
N ARG A 211 18.38 4.67 -1.48
CA ARG A 211 18.79 3.78 -2.56
C ARG A 211 20.27 3.98 -2.91
N GLU A 212 20.89 2.98 -3.48
CA GLU A 212 22.32 3.05 -3.89
C GLU A 212 22.57 4.07 -5.01
N ASP A 213 21.57 4.31 -5.85
CA ASP A 213 21.60 5.20 -6.99
C ASP A 213 21.08 6.64 -6.68
N ASP A 214 20.77 6.95 -5.42
CA ASP A 214 20.37 8.30 -5.03
C ASP A 214 21.57 9.26 -5.06
N GLU A 215 21.44 10.35 -5.82
CA GLU A 215 22.44 11.43 -5.88
C GLU A 215 22.25 12.45 -4.74
N VAL A 216 20.99 12.62 -4.31
CA VAL A 216 20.60 13.62 -3.30
C VAL A 216 19.57 13.02 -2.34
N VAL A 217 19.73 13.32 -1.06
CA VAL A 217 18.77 12.95 -0.02
C VAL A 217 18.23 14.21 0.64
N TYR A 218 16.91 14.30 0.77
CA TYR A 218 16.20 15.39 1.42
C TYR A 218 15.57 14.88 2.71
N GLY A 219 15.75 15.61 3.80
CA GLY A 219 15.16 15.30 5.10
C GLY A 219 14.94 16.56 5.92
N ASP A 220 14.15 16.46 6.98
CA ASP A 220 13.98 17.54 7.95
C ASP A 220 15.21 17.67 8.90
N SER A 221 15.13 18.59 9.86
CA SER A 221 16.22 18.81 10.84
C SER A 221 16.52 17.60 11.73
N GLY A 222 15.60 16.63 11.84
CA GLY A 222 15.80 15.38 12.57
C GLY A 222 16.83 14.45 11.93
N TYR A 223 17.16 14.71 10.66
CA TYR A 223 18.13 13.93 9.86
C TYR A 223 19.49 14.63 9.71
N LEU A 224 19.76 15.71 10.48
CA LEU A 224 21.07 16.37 10.48
C LEU A 224 22.16 15.42 11.01
N GLY A 225 23.31 15.36 10.34
CA GLY A 225 24.45 14.51 10.73
C GLY A 225 24.60 13.21 9.94
N ILE A 226 23.76 12.95 8.95
CA ILE A 226 23.86 11.76 8.09
C ILE A 226 25.20 11.69 7.34
N GLY A 227 25.82 12.84 7.00
CA GLY A 227 27.10 12.93 6.32
C GLY A 227 28.30 12.41 7.12
N GLU A 228 28.18 12.28 8.45
CA GLU A 228 29.28 11.80 9.32
C GLU A 228 29.38 10.28 9.41
N THR A 229 28.36 9.54 8.94
CA THR A 229 28.29 8.08 9.02
C THR A 229 28.74 7.33 7.76
N GLY A 230 29.49 7.98 6.84
CA GLY A 230 30.30 7.25 5.86
C GLY A 230 29.72 7.03 4.46
N ARG A 231 28.77 7.86 4.00
CA ARG A 231 28.46 7.99 2.56
C ARG A 231 28.48 9.46 2.16
N ASP A 232 29.56 9.88 1.53
CA ASP A 232 29.90 11.26 1.13
C ASP A 232 28.99 11.90 0.05
N ARG A 233 27.71 11.55 -0.03
CA ARG A 233 26.78 12.03 -1.07
C ARG A 233 25.57 12.83 -0.59
N ILE A 234 25.53 13.19 0.69
CA ILE A 234 24.38 13.91 1.22
C ILE A 234 24.60 15.42 1.07
N ARG A 235 23.98 16.01 0.07
CA ARG A 235 23.89 17.47 -0.04
C ARG A 235 22.67 17.93 0.76
N HIS A 236 22.91 18.58 1.89
CA HIS A 236 21.87 19.25 2.66
C HIS A 236 21.25 20.38 1.82
N ALA A 237 20.06 20.13 1.28
CA ALA A 237 19.22 21.22 0.81
C ALA A 237 18.36 21.68 1.99
N PRO A 238 18.29 23.00 2.30
CA PRO A 238 17.38 23.50 3.31
C PRO A 238 15.95 23.16 2.88
N VAL A 239 15.18 22.53 3.78
CA VAL A 239 13.77 22.26 3.58
C VAL A 239 13.05 23.59 3.35
N ARG A 240 12.93 24.00 2.12
CA ARG A 240 11.99 25.04 1.73
C ARG A 240 10.65 24.37 1.49
N HIS A 241 9.71 24.63 2.35
CA HIS A 241 8.28 24.45 2.08
C HIS A 241 7.93 25.09 0.72
N ARG A 242 8.01 24.30 -0.33
CA ARG A 242 7.43 24.60 -1.64
C ARG A 242 6.91 23.31 -2.25
N LEU A 243 5.80 22.84 -1.72
CA LEU A 243 4.82 22.02 -2.45
C LEU A 243 4.12 22.90 -3.50
N SER A 244 4.83 23.44 -4.46
CA SER A 244 4.23 24.25 -5.51
C SER A 244 4.95 24.09 -6.84
N HIS A 245 5.20 22.86 -7.25
CA HIS A 245 5.36 22.48 -8.66
C HIS A 245 5.12 20.99 -8.77
N GLN A 246 3.88 20.58 -8.55
CA GLN A 246 3.37 19.40 -9.22
C GLN A 246 3.27 19.77 -10.70
N PRO A 247 3.80 18.97 -11.64
CA PRO A 247 3.43 19.11 -13.01
C PRO A 247 1.90 18.96 -13.09
N PRO A 248 1.22 19.78 -13.91
CA PRO A 248 -0.23 19.73 -14.01
C PRO A 248 -0.65 18.31 -14.37
N PRO A 249 -1.80 17.83 -13.85
CA PRO A 249 -2.29 16.46 -14.05
C PRO A 249 -2.46 16.08 -15.54
N GLU A 250 -2.40 17.03 -16.43
CA GLU A 250 -2.42 16.84 -17.89
C GLU A 250 -1.15 16.14 -18.44
N GLN A 251 0.02 16.34 -17.83
CA GLN A 251 1.25 15.67 -18.28
C GLN A 251 1.35 14.21 -17.83
N LEU A 252 0.69 13.84 -16.74
CA LEU A 252 0.52 12.45 -16.33
C LEU A 252 -0.44 11.67 -17.24
N ALA A 253 -1.44 12.38 -17.80
CA ALA A 253 -2.41 11.78 -18.72
C ALA A 253 -1.88 11.61 -20.16
N GLU A 254 -0.91 12.41 -20.60
CA GLU A 254 -0.29 12.26 -21.91
C GLU A 254 0.70 11.09 -22.00
N GLY A 255 1.43 10.80 -20.93
CA GLY A 255 2.32 9.63 -20.84
C GLY A 255 1.57 8.31 -20.98
N ILE A 256 0.35 8.22 -20.45
CA ILE A 256 -0.49 7.01 -20.50
C ILE A 256 -1.12 6.81 -21.90
N ARG A 257 -1.29 7.88 -22.71
CA ARG A 257 -1.89 7.80 -24.05
C ARG A 257 -0.93 7.40 -25.16
N GLN A 258 0.39 7.35 -24.90
CA GLN A 258 1.38 6.97 -25.92
C GLN A 258 1.69 5.47 -25.96
N PHE A 259 1.10 4.67 -25.07
CA PHE A 259 1.27 3.22 -25.02
C PHE A 259 -0.04 2.43 -25.14
N GLY A 260 -1.08 2.99 -25.72
CA GLY A 260 -2.32 2.33 -26.10
C GLY A 260 -2.44 2.15 -27.61
#